data_8124a38503e97817bc06839305b71c2a
#
_entry.id   8124a38503e97817bc06839305b71c2a
#
_cell.length_a   1.000
_cell.length_b   1.000
_cell.length_c   1.000
_cell.angle_alpha   90.00
_cell.angle_beta   90.00
_cell.angle_gamma   90.00
#
_symmetry.space_group_name_H-M   'P 1'
#
loop_
_entity.id
_entity.type
_entity.pdbx_description
1 polymer ?
#
loop_
_entity_poly.entity_id
_entity_poly.type
_entity_poly.pdbx_seq_one_letter_code
_entity_poly.pdbx_strand_id
1 'polypeptide(L)'
;MAHIALPEGLPGITGGFAFRPETAKPMRELAHELLHQPGTLTPGERELIATFVSAGNDCYFCQTSHGAAAAAHLGSSDLVRQVKTDFQSAPISPKLKALLAIAAKVRQDGKLVTAADVEAARAQGATDL
;
A
#
# COMPACT_ATOMS: atom_id res chain seq x y z
N MET A 1 14.94 -10.23 -12.96
CA MET A 1 15.34 -9.88 -14.33
C MET A 1 14.11 -10.01 -15.22
N ALA A 2 13.84 -9.04 -16.11
CA ALA A 2 12.73 -9.15 -17.06
C ALA A 2 13.11 -10.16 -18.18
N HIS A 3 12.12 -10.94 -18.64
CA HIS A 3 12.29 -11.90 -19.73
C HIS A 3 12.04 -11.31 -21.12
N ILE A 4 11.69 -10.02 -21.17
CA ILE A 4 11.52 -9.25 -22.42
C ILE A 4 12.45 -8.04 -22.39
N ALA A 5 12.77 -7.48 -23.55
CA ALA A 5 13.56 -6.27 -23.64
C ALA A 5 12.76 -5.06 -23.09
N LEU A 6 13.23 -4.49 -22.02
CA LEU A 6 12.71 -3.25 -21.43
C LEU A 6 13.76 -2.14 -21.56
N PRO A 7 13.36 -0.86 -21.53
CA PRO A 7 14.29 0.25 -21.44
C PRO A 7 15.23 0.11 -20.24
N GLU A 8 16.52 0.32 -20.46
CA GLU A 8 17.55 0.17 -19.42
C GLU A 8 17.49 1.29 -18.39
N GLY A 9 18.01 1.01 -17.18
CA GLY A 9 18.17 1.99 -16.11
C GLY A 9 16.89 2.39 -15.39
N LEU A 10 15.74 1.77 -15.71
CA LEU A 10 14.47 2.07 -15.08
C LEU A 10 14.10 1.00 -14.03
N PRO A 11 13.95 1.39 -12.74
CA PRO A 11 13.69 0.43 -11.68
C PRO A 11 12.22 0.02 -11.60
N GLY A 12 11.96 -1.23 -11.18
CA GLY A 12 10.64 -1.76 -10.88
C GLY A 12 9.66 -1.62 -12.04
N ILE A 13 8.43 -1.19 -11.73
CA ILE A 13 7.34 -1.02 -12.70
C ILE A 13 7.61 0.09 -13.74
N THR A 14 8.57 0.99 -13.48
CA THR A 14 8.86 2.13 -14.38
C THR A 14 9.38 1.68 -15.73
N GLY A 15 10.11 0.55 -15.79
CA GLY A 15 10.50 -0.08 -17.06
C GLY A 15 9.29 -0.53 -17.90
N GLY A 16 8.31 -1.17 -17.27
CA GLY A 16 7.05 -1.54 -17.92
C GLY A 16 6.23 -0.33 -18.38
N PHE A 17 6.22 0.73 -17.58
CA PHE A 17 5.54 1.99 -17.93
C PHE A 17 6.19 2.70 -19.14
N ALA A 18 7.53 2.67 -19.24
CA ALA A 18 8.22 3.21 -20.40
C ALA A 18 8.03 2.33 -21.65
N PHE A 19 7.89 1.02 -21.47
CA PHE A 19 7.63 0.09 -22.57
C PHE A 19 6.22 0.25 -23.16
N ARG A 20 5.20 0.51 -22.30
CA ARG A 20 3.79 0.68 -22.72
C ARG A 20 3.18 1.94 -22.10
N PRO A 21 3.54 3.14 -22.63
CA PRO A 21 3.08 4.42 -22.06
C PRO A 21 1.55 4.58 -22.09
N GLU A 22 0.86 4.00 -23.07
CA GLU A 22 -0.58 4.05 -23.20
C GLU A 22 -1.33 3.30 -22.08
N THR A 23 -0.72 2.28 -21.48
CA THR A 23 -1.25 1.59 -20.29
C THR A 23 -0.73 2.23 -18.99
N ALA A 24 0.46 2.79 -19.02
CA ALA A 24 1.05 3.46 -17.86
C ALA A 24 0.25 4.67 -17.41
N LYS A 25 -0.28 5.46 -18.36
CA LYS A 25 -1.05 6.67 -18.05
C LYS A 25 -2.26 6.37 -17.16
N PRO A 26 -3.25 5.54 -17.57
CA PRO A 26 -4.40 5.25 -16.73
C PRO A 26 -4.03 4.54 -15.42
N MET A 27 -2.95 3.75 -15.37
CA MET A 27 -2.49 3.13 -14.12
C MET A 27 -1.96 4.17 -13.13
N ARG A 28 -1.22 5.18 -13.60
CA ARG A 28 -0.74 6.28 -12.74
C ARG A 28 -1.89 7.16 -12.26
N GLU A 29 -2.86 7.43 -13.11
CA GLU A 29 -4.08 8.19 -12.76
C GLU A 29 -4.84 7.44 -11.66
N LEU A 30 -5.08 6.13 -11.82
CA LEU A 30 -5.72 5.30 -10.80
C LEU A 30 -4.94 5.28 -9.48
N ALA A 31 -3.61 5.11 -9.53
CA ALA A 31 -2.77 5.14 -8.35
C ALA A 31 -2.86 6.49 -7.61
N HIS A 32 -2.89 7.60 -8.35
CA HIS A 32 -3.05 8.93 -7.79
C HIS A 32 -4.42 9.10 -7.09
N GLU A 33 -5.51 8.66 -7.72
CA GLU A 33 -6.84 8.67 -7.12
C GLU A 33 -6.88 7.85 -5.81
N LEU A 34 -6.34 6.64 -5.84
CA LEU A 34 -6.39 5.73 -4.70
C LEU A 34 -5.48 6.17 -3.53
N LEU A 35 -4.33 6.77 -3.82
CA LEU A 35 -3.31 7.04 -2.79
C LEU A 35 -3.32 8.49 -2.30
N HIS A 36 -3.69 9.46 -3.14
CA HIS A 36 -3.43 10.87 -2.84
C HIS A 36 -4.68 11.77 -2.83
N GLN A 37 -5.78 11.37 -3.46
CA GLN A 37 -7.00 12.19 -3.44
C GLN A 37 -7.65 12.24 -2.05
N PRO A 38 -8.42 13.28 -1.73
CA PRO A 38 -9.13 13.38 -0.46
C PRO A 38 -10.01 12.15 -0.18
N GLY A 39 -10.04 11.70 1.06
CA GLY A 39 -10.83 10.54 1.48
C GLY A 39 -10.81 10.37 2.99
N THR A 40 -11.35 9.25 3.46
CA THR A 40 -11.47 8.93 4.90
C THR A 40 -10.16 8.49 5.54
N LEU A 41 -9.15 8.15 4.72
CA LEU A 41 -7.79 7.91 5.14
C LEU A 41 -6.88 9.00 4.58
N THR A 42 -5.89 9.42 5.35
CA THR A 42 -4.86 10.35 4.89
C THR A 42 -3.97 9.71 3.82
N PRO A 43 -3.31 10.49 2.95
CA PRO A 43 -2.32 9.96 2.02
C PRO A 43 -1.23 9.11 2.71
N GLY A 44 -0.77 9.54 3.90
CA GLY A 44 0.22 8.80 4.68
C GLY A 44 -0.27 7.43 5.14
N GLU A 45 -1.53 7.30 5.57
CA GLU A 45 -2.14 6.02 5.95
C GLU A 45 -2.27 5.09 4.73
N ARG A 46 -2.67 5.62 3.57
CA ARG A 46 -2.80 4.83 2.34
C ARG A 46 -1.44 4.34 1.82
N GLU A 47 -0.44 5.21 1.82
CA GLU A 47 0.94 4.84 1.48
C GLU A 47 1.52 3.82 2.47
N LEU A 48 1.15 3.91 3.76
CA LEU A 48 1.55 2.94 4.77
C LEU A 48 0.92 1.56 4.52
N ILE A 49 -0.35 1.50 4.14
CA ILE A 49 -1.02 0.25 3.72
C ILE A 49 -0.33 -0.33 2.47
N ALA A 50 -0.05 0.50 1.47
CA ALA A 50 0.66 0.07 0.26
C ALA A 50 2.07 -0.46 0.58
N THR A 51 2.78 0.18 1.51
CA THR A 51 4.09 -0.27 2.00
C THR A 51 4.01 -1.64 2.66
N PHE A 52 3.03 -1.83 3.56
CA PHE A 52 2.82 -3.10 4.27
C PHE A 52 2.51 -4.25 3.30
N VAL A 53 1.59 -4.03 2.37
CA VAL A 53 1.24 -5.03 1.34
C VAL A 53 2.45 -5.37 0.48
N SER A 54 3.19 -4.34 0.04
CA SER A 54 4.39 -4.51 -0.79
C SER A 54 5.52 -5.26 -0.10
N ALA A 55 5.70 -5.01 1.20
CA ALA A 55 6.67 -5.75 2.03
C ALA A 55 6.27 -7.22 2.15
N GLY A 56 4.99 -7.50 2.41
CA GLY A 56 4.47 -8.85 2.48
C GLY A 56 4.52 -9.62 1.15
N ASN A 57 4.55 -8.92 0.02
CA ASN A 57 4.74 -9.48 -1.33
C ASN A 57 6.23 -9.59 -1.73
N ASP A 58 7.15 -9.26 -0.85
CA ASP A 58 8.59 -9.23 -1.10
C ASP A 58 8.99 -8.37 -2.32
N CYS A 59 8.21 -7.30 -2.60
CA CYS A 59 8.52 -6.33 -3.65
C CYS A 59 9.44 -5.22 -3.12
N TYR A 60 10.75 -5.36 -3.28
CA TYR A 60 11.72 -4.39 -2.78
C TYR A 60 11.46 -2.97 -3.31
N PHE A 61 11.28 -2.81 -4.62
CA PHE A 61 11.01 -1.50 -5.24
C PHE A 61 9.71 -0.89 -4.69
N CYS A 62 8.62 -1.67 -4.62
CA CYS A 62 7.32 -1.17 -4.17
C CYS A 62 7.37 -0.74 -2.70
N GLN A 63 7.91 -1.59 -1.82
CA GLN A 63 7.97 -1.29 -0.38
C GLN A 63 8.89 -0.11 -0.05
N THR A 64 9.94 0.12 -0.83
CA THR A 64 10.84 1.27 -0.62
C THR A 64 10.22 2.56 -1.15
N SER A 65 9.57 2.52 -2.31
CA SER A 65 8.90 3.69 -2.91
C SER A 65 7.71 4.15 -2.04
N HIS A 66 6.78 3.26 -1.72
CA HIS A 66 5.64 3.57 -0.84
C HIS A 66 6.10 3.90 0.58
N GLY A 67 7.13 3.21 1.08
CA GLY A 67 7.69 3.48 2.41
C GLY A 67 8.30 4.87 2.54
N ALA A 68 8.98 5.36 1.51
CA ALA A 68 9.50 6.72 1.48
C ALA A 68 8.36 7.76 1.44
N ALA A 69 7.32 7.52 0.64
CA ALA A 69 6.15 8.39 0.58
C ALA A 69 5.39 8.40 1.92
N ALA A 70 5.16 7.22 2.53
CA ALA A 70 4.53 7.11 3.84
C ALA A 70 5.34 7.87 4.92
N ALA A 71 6.67 7.68 4.95
CA ALA A 71 7.53 8.37 5.90
C ALA A 71 7.50 9.90 5.72
N ALA A 72 7.46 10.39 4.49
CA ALA A 72 7.35 11.82 4.20
C ALA A 72 6.02 12.41 4.71
N HIS A 73 4.90 11.72 4.48
CA HIS A 73 3.58 12.16 4.93
C HIS A 73 3.38 12.05 6.46
N LEU A 74 3.92 11.00 7.07
CA LEU A 74 3.73 10.71 8.50
C LEU A 74 4.83 11.30 9.40
N GLY A 75 5.92 11.78 8.80
CA GLY A 75 7.06 12.34 9.53
C GLY A 75 7.90 11.30 10.27
N SER A 76 7.78 9.99 9.96
CA SER A 76 8.46 8.93 10.70
C SER A 76 8.79 7.70 9.84
N SER A 77 10.06 7.52 9.53
CA SER A 77 10.56 6.28 8.93
C SER A 77 10.57 5.10 9.90
N ASP A 78 10.70 5.38 11.20
CA ASP A 78 10.65 4.35 12.25
C ASP A 78 9.27 3.72 12.37
N LEU A 79 8.21 4.53 12.27
CA LEU A 79 6.83 4.03 12.24
C LEU A 79 6.61 3.11 11.04
N VAL A 80 7.07 3.52 9.86
CA VAL A 80 6.98 2.70 8.63
C VAL A 80 7.69 1.35 8.82
N ARG A 81 8.88 1.36 9.41
CA ARG A 81 9.63 0.13 9.71
C ARG A 81 8.88 -0.77 10.69
N GLN A 82 8.34 -0.21 11.78
CA GLN A 82 7.56 -0.96 12.76
C GLN A 82 6.34 -1.63 12.15
N VAL A 83 5.56 -0.90 11.35
CA VAL A 83 4.38 -1.45 10.67
C VAL A 83 4.74 -2.59 9.72
N LYS A 84 5.84 -2.50 9.00
CA LYS A 84 6.34 -3.58 8.13
C LYS A 84 6.69 -4.84 8.92
N THR A 85 7.21 -4.70 10.13
CA THR A 85 7.68 -5.81 10.97
C THR A 85 6.55 -6.41 11.78
N ASP A 86 5.80 -5.56 12.49
CA ASP A 86 4.68 -5.95 13.34
C ASP A 86 3.71 -4.76 13.50
N PHE A 87 2.70 -4.70 12.65
CA PHE A 87 1.72 -3.62 12.70
C PHE A 87 0.83 -3.67 13.95
N GLN A 88 0.71 -4.84 14.59
CA GLN A 88 -0.12 -4.96 15.79
C GLN A 88 0.48 -4.21 16.98
N SER A 89 1.81 -4.24 17.13
CA SER A 89 2.51 -3.51 18.19
C SER A 89 2.83 -2.05 17.82
N ALA A 90 2.73 -1.68 16.53
CA ALA A 90 3.04 -0.33 16.07
C ALA A 90 2.07 0.72 16.68
N PRO A 91 2.55 1.95 16.97
CA PRO A 91 1.75 3.03 17.56
C PRO A 91 0.87 3.72 16.49
N ILE A 92 -0.04 2.97 15.89
CA ILE A 92 -1.04 3.42 14.92
C ILE A 92 -2.45 3.25 15.47
N SER A 93 -3.43 3.92 14.86
CA SER A 93 -4.80 3.88 15.32
C SER A 93 -5.40 2.46 15.25
N PRO A 94 -6.36 2.12 16.13
CA PRO A 94 -7.10 0.86 16.05
C PRO A 94 -7.78 0.66 14.69
N LYS A 95 -8.30 1.74 14.09
CA LYS A 95 -8.84 1.72 12.72
C LYS A 95 -7.82 1.22 11.72
N LEU A 96 -6.61 1.80 11.74
CA LEU A 96 -5.57 1.42 10.78
C LEU A 96 -5.08 -0.02 11.01
N LYS A 97 -5.02 -0.48 12.27
CA LYS A 97 -4.71 -1.90 12.58
C LYS A 97 -5.74 -2.86 11.98
N ALA A 98 -7.03 -2.54 12.12
CA ALA A 98 -8.10 -3.35 11.54
C ALA A 98 -8.04 -3.39 10.00
N LEU A 99 -7.74 -2.25 9.36
CA LEU A 99 -7.57 -2.17 7.91
C LEU A 99 -6.33 -2.93 7.43
N LEU A 100 -5.22 -2.89 8.16
CA LEU A 100 -4.02 -3.68 7.86
C LEU A 100 -4.26 -5.18 8.02
N ALA A 101 -5.09 -5.60 8.98
CA ALA A 101 -5.50 -7.00 9.11
C ALA A 101 -6.30 -7.48 7.88
N ILE A 102 -7.21 -6.64 7.36
CA ILE A 102 -7.92 -6.91 6.10
C ILE A 102 -6.92 -6.96 4.94
N ALA A 103 -6.02 -5.97 4.83
CA ALA A 103 -5.01 -5.92 3.77
C ALA A 103 -4.10 -7.16 3.77
N ALA A 104 -3.73 -7.69 4.94
CA ALA A 104 -2.95 -8.92 5.07
C ALA A 104 -3.70 -10.13 4.49
N LYS A 105 -5.00 -10.24 4.71
CA LYS A 105 -5.85 -11.30 4.16
C LYS A 105 -6.02 -11.14 2.64
N VAL A 106 -6.37 -9.93 2.16
CA VAL A 106 -6.52 -9.64 0.72
C VAL A 106 -5.26 -9.99 -0.05
N ARG A 107 -4.10 -9.69 0.51
CA ARG A 107 -2.79 -10.02 -0.09
C ARG A 107 -2.61 -11.52 -0.31
N GLN A 108 -3.12 -12.35 0.59
CA GLN A 108 -3.04 -13.81 0.47
C GLN A 108 -4.13 -14.36 -0.47
N ASP A 109 -5.36 -14.08 -0.15
CA ASP A 109 -6.55 -14.39 -0.95
C ASP A 109 -7.71 -13.53 -0.42
N GLY A 110 -8.33 -12.74 -1.29
CA GLY A 110 -9.48 -11.91 -0.92
C GLY A 110 -10.66 -12.68 -0.30
N LYS A 111 -10.77 -13.99 -0.57
CA LYS A 111 -11.79 -14.87 0.03
C LYS A 111 -11.59 -15.10 1.54
N LEU A 112 -10.42 -14.79 2.08
CA LEU A 112 -10.14 -14.91 3.51
C LEU A 112 -10.77 -13.76 4.32
N VAL A 113 -11.19 -12.68 3.66
CA VAL A 113 -11.88 -11.56 4.33
C VAL A 113 -13.32 -11.99 4.63
N THR A 114 -13.70 -11.89 5.89
CA THR A 114 -15.03 -12.23 6.38
C THR A 114 -15.83 -10.98 6.72
N ALA A 115 -17.15 -11.14 6.87
CA ALA A 115 -18.01 -10.06 7.37
C ALA A 115 -17.53 -9.56 8.75
N ALA A 116 -17.04 -10.45 9.61
CA ALA A 116 -16.53 -10.07 10.92
C ALA A 116 -15.30 -9.15 10.84
N ASP A 117 -14.42 -9.32 9.86
CA ASP A 117 -13.27 -8.44 9.65
C ASP A 117 -13.73 -7.01 9.27
N VAL A 118 -14.73 -6.93 8.39
CA VAL A 118 -15.30 -5.64 7.96
C VAL A 118 -16.01 -4.96 9.13
N GLU A 119 -16.81 -5.68 9.89
CA GLU A 119 -17.49 -5.12 11.07
C GLU A 119 -16.51 -4.69 12.16
N ALA A 120 -15.41 -5.42 12.37
CA ALA A 120 -14.35 -5.01 13.27
C ALA A 120 -13.70 -3.69 12.84
N ALA A 121 -13.46 -3.49 11.54
CA ALA A 121 -12.95 -2.24 11.00
C ALA A 121 -13.96 -1.09 11.14
N ARG A 122 -15.25 -1.33 10.84
CA ARG A 122 -16.33 -0.36 11.03
C ARG A 122 -16.47 0.08 12.49
N ALA A 123 -16.37 -0.86 13.43
CA ALA A 123 -16.40 -0.57 14.88
C ALA A 123 -15.25 0.36 15.31
N GLN A 124 -14.15 0.42 14.55
CA GLN A 124 -13.03 1.33 14.76
C GLN A 124 -13.13 2.62 13.92
N GLY A 125 -14.25 2.85 13.26
CA GLY A 125 -14.52 4.08 12.48
C GLY A 125 -14.07 3.99 11.02
N ALA A 126 -13.84 2.81 10.46
CA ALA A 126 -13.69 2.66 9.02
C ALA A 126 -15.05 2.84 8.32
N THR A 127 -15.01 3.35 7.10
CA THR A 127 -16.20 3.52 6.24
C THR A 127 -16.07 2.63 5.00
N ASP A 128 -17.15 2.56 4.24
CA ASP A 128 -17.16 1.81 2.97
C ASP A 128 -16.49 2.57 1.80
N LEU A 129 -15.94 3.77 2.08
CA LEU A 129 -15.24 4.63 1.10
C LEU A 129 -13.74 4.56 1.32
#